data_1318f65093c84f87c3b2f3f4eae203be
#
_entry.id   1318f65093c84f87c3b2f3f4eae203be
#
_cell.length_a   1.000
_cell.length_b   1.000
_cell.length_c   1.000
_cell.angle_alpha   90.00
_cell.angle_beta   90.00
_cell.angle_gamma   90.00
#
_symmetry.space_group_name_H-M   'P 1'
#
loop_
_entity.id
_entity.type
_entity.pdbx_description
1 polymer ?
#
loop_
_entity_poly.entity_id
_entity_poly.type
_entity_poly.pdbx_seq_one_letter_code
_entity_poly.pdbx_strand_id
1 'polypeptide(L)'
;MATSPITALPRSSWLPDGVSRSKTEAWRWTIARAGDALRRHFAVDSLDGFGCSGKPLAIRAAGGLLQYLQETQLQGLEQITTLVTYSTDGFMTLDAQTRRNLELHESARGEKRHSLIAVLDQTKTPMGARLLRRWIGQPLLDLDALISRQDGVQSLVDD
;
A
#
# COMPACT_ATOMS: atom_id res chain seq x y z
N MET A 1 16.64 0.85 -35.41
CA MET A 1 15.93 1.13 -34.12
C MET A 1 16.97 1.21 -33.03
N ALA A 2 17.34 2.41 -32.62
CA ALA A 2 18.42 2.63 -31.65
C ALA A 2 17.87 2.45 -30.24
N THR A 3 18.34 1.43 -29.55
CA THR A 3 18.14 1.22 -28.12
C THR A 3 18.94 2.30 -27.39
N SER A 4 18.25 3.33 -26.89
CA SER A 4 18.90 4.34 -26.05
C SER A 4 19.46 3.66 -24.80
N PRO A 5 20.69 4.02 -24.36
CA PRO A 5 21.28 3.43 -23.18
C PRO A 5 20.40 3.73 -21.97
N ILE A 6 20.03 2.69 -21.24
CA ILE A 6 19.32 2.79 -19.96
C ILE A 6 20.23 3.57 -19.01
N THR A 7 19.97 4.87 -18.86
CA THR A 7 20.64 5.67 -17.84
C THR A 7 20.30 5.06 -16.50
N ALA A 8 21.29 4.55 -15.78
CA ALA A 8 21.11 3.93 -14.49
C ALA A 8 20.34 4.87 -13.55
N LEU A 9 19.15 4.47 -13.12
CA LEU A 9 18.37 5.22 -12.15
C LEU A 9 19.14 5.29 -10.83
N PRO A 10 19.16 6.44 -10.13
CA PRO A 10 19.82 6.53 -8.84
C PRO A 10 19.26 5.46 -7.89
N ARG A 11 20.15 4.81 -7.15
CA ARG A 11 19.73 3.82 -6.14
C ARG A 11 18.88 4.52 -5.08
N SER A 12 17.63 4.12 -4.97
CA SER A 12 16.77 4.55 -3.88
C SER A 12 17.10 3.67 -2.67
N SER A 13 17.53 4.26 -1.59
CA SER A 13 17.95 3.56 -0.37
C SER A 13 16.85 2.70 0.28
N TRP A 14 15.61 2.90 -0.15
CA TRP A 14 14.43 2.18 0.34
C TRP A 14 14.04 0.95 -0.51
N LEU A 15 14.72 0.72 -1.66
CA LEU A 15 14.47 -0.45 -2.49
C LEU A 15 15.39 -1.60 -2.09
N PRO A 16 14.87 -2.83 -1.95
CA PRO A 16 15.69 -4.02 -1.72
C PRO A 16 16.73 -4.22 -2.83
N ASP A 17 17.84 -4.87 -2.49
CA ASP A 17 18.83 -5.27 -3.48
C ASP A 17 18.24 -6.34 -4.42
N GLY A 18 18.62 -6.29 -5.69
CA GLY A 18 18.17 -7.25 -6.70
C GLY A 18 16.84 -6.91 -7.39
N VAL A 19 16.16 -5.83 -7.02
CA VAL A 19 14.94 -5.39 -7.71
C VAL A 19 15.29 -4.83 -9.09
N SER A 20 14.69 -5.40 -10.13
CA SER A 20 14.79 -4.88 -11.51
C SER A 20 14.01 -3.56 -11.62
N ARG A 21 14.61 -2.58 -12.29
CA ARG A 21 14.02 -1.26 -12.48
C ARG A 21 13.84 -0.98 -13.95
N SER A 22 12.64 -0.59 -14.32
CA SER A 22 12.33 -0.14 -15.67
C SER A 22 11.99 1.35 -15.65
N LYS A 23 12.59 2.12 -16.54
CA LYS A 23 12.24 3.52 -16.73
C LYS A 23 11.10 3.60 -17.73
N THR A 24 10.01 4.22 -17.33
CA THR A 24 8.89 4.53 -18.21
C THR A 24 8.91 6.01 -18.60
N GLU A 25 8.27 6.34 -19.71
CA GLU A 25 8.24 7.69 -20.22
C GLU A 25 7.42 8.62 -19.33
N ALA A 26 7.92 9.85 -19.12
CA ALA A 26 7.32 10.82 -18.18
C ALA A 26 5.87 11.20 -18.53
N TRP A 27 5.50 11.19 -19.81
CA TRP A 27 4.16 11.56 -20.25
C TRP A 27 3.06 10.62 -19.72
N ARG A 28 3.39 9.35 -19.42
CA ARG A 28 2.45 8.37 -18.85
C ARG A 28 1.96 8.79 -17.47
N TRP A 29 2.81 9.49 -16.73
CA TRP A 29 2.55 9.96 -15.37
C TRP A 29 1.90 11.34 -15.32
N THR A 30 1.48 11.88 -16.46
CA THR A 30 0.73 13.14 -16.48
C THR A 30 -0.68 12.90 -15.91
N ILE A 31 -1.21 13.87 -15.16
CA ILE A 31 -2.52 13.73 -14.51
C ILE A 31 -3.65 13.47 -15.54
N ALA A 32 -3.58 14.13 -16.70
CA ALA A 32 -4.56 13.96 -17.77
C ALA A 32 -4.58 12.50 -18.28
N ARG A 33 -3.42 12.01 -18.72
CA ARG A 33 -3.30 10.65 -19.26
C ARG A 33 -3.61 9.56 -18.24
N ALA A 34 -3.09 9.71 -17.04
CA ALA A 34 -3.33 8.78 -15.95
C ALA A 34 -4.81 8.76 -15.55
N GLY A 35 -5.44 9.94 -15.44
CA GLY A 35 -6.87 10.05 -15.16
C GLY A 35 -7.74 9.45 -16.26
N ASP A 36 -7.41 9.69 -17.54
CA ASP A 36 -8.14 9.10 -18.68
C ASP A 36 -8.01 7.58 -18.72
N ALA A 37 -6.85 7.04 -18.39
CA ALA A 37 -6.64 5.59 -18.32
C ALA A 37 -7.52 4.95 -17.24
N LEU A 38 -7.59 5.56 -16.05
CA LEU A 38 -8.44 5.09 -14.95
C LEU A 38 -9.93 5.19 -15.30
N ARG A 39 -10.40 6.34 -15.82
CA ARG A 39 -11.80 6.53 -16.21
C ARG A 39 -12.24 5.50 -17.25
N ARG A 40 -11.42 5.28 -18.27
CA ARG A 40 -11.72 4.26 -19.29
C ARG A 40 -11.77 2.85 -18.74
N HIS A 41 -10.83 2.50 -17.85
CA HIS A 41 -10.75 1.15 -17.28
C HIS A 41 -11.95 0.85 -16.40
N PHE A 42 -12.34 1.78 -15.53
CA PHE A 42 -13.47 1.61 -14.63
C PHE A 42 -14.82 2.02 -15.23
N ALA A 43 -14.83 2.47 -16.50
CA ALA A 43 -16.02 2.92 -17.21
C ALA A 43 -16.81 4.00 -16.43
N VAL A 44 -16.11 5.01 -15.92
CA VAL A 44 -16.66 6.12 -15.12
C VAL A 44 -16.26 7.48 -15.70
N ASP A 45 -17.14 8.47 -15.54
CA ASP A 45 -16.86 9.85 -15.96
C ASP A 45 -15.98 10.60 -14.96
N SER A 46 -16.13 10.31 -13.67
CA SER A 46 -15.36 10.92 -12.58
C SER A 46 -14.70 9.89 -11.68
N LEU A 47 -13.54 10.24 -11.13
CA LEU A 47 -12.82 9.44 -10.14
C LEU A 47 -13.18 9.82 -8.69
N ASP A 48 -14.15 10.70 -8.50
CA ASP A 48 -14.53 11.19 -7.16
C ASP A 48 -15.11 10.08 -6.30
N GLY A 49 -15.90 9.19 -6.90
CA GLY A 49 -16.46 8.02 -6.22
C GLY A 49 -15.42 7.04 -5.65
N PHE A 50 -14.17 7.10 -6.15
CA PHE A 50 -13.05 6.32 -5.62
C PHE A 50 -12.24 7.07 -4.54
N GLY A 51 -12.69 8.28 -4.14
CA GLY A 51 -11.97 9.11 -3.15
C GLY A 51 -10.68 9.73 -3.69
N CYS A 52 -10.55 9.87 -5.01
CA CYS A 52 -9.35 10.42 -5.66
C CYS A 52 -9.37 11.94 -5.80
N SER A 53 -10.47 12.62 -5.43
CA SER A 53 -10.59 14.07 -5.48
C SER A 53 -9.47 14.74 -4.69
N GLY A 54 -8.82 15.73 -5.30
CA GLY A 54 -7.72 16.46 -4.66
C GLY A 54 -6.43 15.67 -4.47
N LYS A 55 -6.31 14.44 -4.99
CA LYS A 55 -5.11 13.58 -4.84
C LYS A 55 -4.39 13.33 -6.16
N PRO A 56 -3.77 14.35 -6.78
CA PRO A 56 -3.17 14.24 -8.10
C PRO A 56 -2.04 13.19 -8.16
N LEU A 57 -1.29 13.03 -7.10
CA LEU A 57 -0.21 12.03 -7.05
C LEU A 57 -0.75 10.59 -7.04
N ALA A 58 -1.86 10.35 -6.34
CA ALA A 58 -2.52 9.04 -6.33
C ALA A 58 -3.05 8.68 -7.73
N ILE A 59 -3.72 9.63 -8.40
CA ILE A 59 -4.21 9.45 -9.79
C ILE A 59 -3.04 9.14 -10.72
N ARG A 60 -1.95 9.92 -10.64
CA ARG A 60 -0.76 9.70 -11.46
C ARG A 60 -0.14 8.33 -11.25
N ALA A 61 0.01 7.92 -9.99
CA ALA A 61 0.59 6.62 -9.64
C ALA A 61 -0.29 5.45 -10.13
N ALA A 62 -1.58 5.47 -9.79
CA ALA A 62 -2.52 4.41 -10.17
C ALA A 62 -2.70 4.32 -11.68
N GLY A 63 -2.90 5.45 -12.36
CA GLY A 63 -3.09 5.47 -13.82
C GLY A 63 -1.82 5.11 -14.58
N GLY A 64 -0.64 5.54 -14.11
CA GLY A 64 0.63 5.14 -14.71
C GLY A 64 0.90 3.64 -14.53
N LEU A 65 0.59 3.07 -13.37
CA LEU A 65 0.66 1.63 -13.14
C LEU A 65 -0.31 0.87 -14.04
N LEU A 66 -1.55 1.32 -14.16
CA LEU A 66 -2.54 0.70 -15.03
C LEU A 66 -2.09 0.67 -16.49
N GLN A 67 -1.56 1.78 -17.01
CA GLN A 67 -1.01 1.85 -18.37
C GLN A 67 0.16 0.87 -18.56
N TYR A 68 1.04 0.75 -17.57
CA TYR A 68 2.14 -0.22 -17.62
C TYR A 68 1.61 -1.66 -17.66
N LEU A 69 0.61 -1.98 -16.84
CA LEU A 69 -0.01 -3.31 -16.84
C LEU A 69 -0.73 -3.61 -18.16
N GLN A 70 -1.40 -2.62 -18.77
CA GLN A 70 -2.04 -2.77 -20.09
C GLN A 70 -1.05 -3.15 -21.21
N GLU A 71 0.19 -2.70 -21.11
CA GLU A 71 1.22 -3.03 -22.10
C GLU A 71 1.95 -4.34 -21.82
N THR A 72 2.11 -4.70 -20.58
CA THR A 72 2.90 -5.87 -20.18
C THR A 72 2.05 -7.11 -19.91
N GLN A 73 0.80 -6.92 -19.50
CA GLN A 73 -0.14 -7.98 -19.14
C GLN A 73 -1.38 -7.88 -20.02
N LEU A 74 -1.40 -8.58 -21.14
CA LEU A 74 -2.54 -8.58 -22.07
C LEU A 74 -3.79 -9.27 -21.52
N GLN A 75 -3.67 -10.05 -20.45
CA GLN A 75 -4.76 -10.80 -19.83
C GLN A 75 -4.82 -10.51 -18.32
N GLY A 76 -6.03 -10.43 -17.77
CA GLY A 76 -6.23 -10.32 -16.32
C GLY A 76 -6.48 -8.91 -15.78
N LEU A 77 -6.43 -7.86 -16.60
CA LEU A 77 -6.77 -6.50 -16.16
C LEU A 77 -8.26 -6.35 -15.80
N GLU A 78 -9.10 -7.18 -16.37
CA GLU A 78 -10.53 -7.27 -16.04
C GLU A 78 -10.77 -7.64 -14.57
N GLN A 79 -9.79 -8.25 -13.90
CA GLN A 79 -9.85 -8.59 -12.48
C GLN A 79 -9.64 -7.36 -11.57
N ILE A 80 -9.09 -6.27 -12.11
CA ILE A 80 -8.97 -5.00 -11.38
C ILE A 80 -10.29 -4.25 -11.50
N THR A 81 -11.24 -4.58 -10.65
CA THR A 81 -12.60 -4.06 -10.70
C THR A 81 -12.82 -2.84 -9.79
N THR A 82 -11.90 -2.54 -8.89
CA THR A 82 -12.08 -1.46 -7.93
C THR A 82 -10.78 -0.70 -7.66
N LEU A 83 -10.92 0.56 -7.32
CA LEU A 83 -9.86 1.44 -6.85
C LEU A 83 -10.26 1.98 -5.48
N VAL A 84 -9.46 1.73 -4.48
CA VAL A 84 -9.71 2.21 -3.12
C VAL A 84 -8.63 3.21 -2.73
N THR A 85 -9.05 4.40 -2.38
CA THR A 85 -8.15 5.43 -1.83
C THR A 85 -8.22 5.40 -0.31
N TYR A 86 -7.07 5.35 0.33
CA TYR A 86 -6.98 5.48 1.79
C TYR A 86 -6.03 6.62 2.13
N SER A 87 -6.25 7.27 3.28
CA SER A 87 -5.31 8.22 3.85
C SER A 87 -4.47 7.56 4.94
N THR A 88 -3.22 7.98 5.03
CA THR A 88 -2.33 7.60 6.13
C THR A 88 -2.48 8.54 7.33
N ASP A 89 -3.24 9.63 7.20
CA ASP A 89 -3.36 10.68 8.22
C ASP A 89 -4.04 10.20 9.51
N GLY A 90 -4.87 9.16 9.42
CA GLY A 90 -5.51 8.52 10.57
C GLY A 90 -4.64 7.53 11.33
N PHE A 91 -3.37 7.32 10.90
CA PHE A 91 -2.46 6.39 11.54
C PHE A 91 -1.25 7.11 12.13
N MET A 92 -0.76 6.59 13.25
CA MET A 92 0.48 7.05 13.85
C MET A 92 1.66 6.78 12.90
N THR A 93 2.40 7.83 12.58
CA THR A 93 3.61 7.71 11.75
C THR A 93 4.74 7.11 12.60
N LEU A 94 5.09 5.87 12.29
CA LEU A 94 6.24 5.20 12.87
C LEU A 94 7.33 5.10 11.80
N ASP A 95 8.43 5.77 11.98
CA ASP A 95 9.59 5.63 11.09
C ASP A 95 10.29 4.27 11.25
N ALA A 96 11.21 3.96 10.38
CA ALA A 96 11.90 2.67 10.37
C ALA A 96 12.74 2.45 11.64
N GLN A 97 13.28 3.52 12.23
CA GLN A 97 14.06 3.43 13.45
C GLN A 97 13.16 3.17 14.66
N THR A 98 12.05 3.90 14.77
CA THR A 98 11.05 3.70 15.83
C THR A 98 10.48 2.29 15.80
N ARG A 99 10.10 1.78 14.60
CA ARG A 99 9.61 0.40 14.45
C ARG A 99 10.62 -0.63 14.93
N ARG A 100 11.90 -0.41 14.65
CA ARG A 100 13.01 -1.27 15.08
C ARG A 100 13.25 -1.21 16.57
N ASN A 101 13.27 0.01 17.13
CA ASN A 101 13.46 0.22 18.57
C ASN A 101 12.32 -0.37 19.41
N LEU A 102 11.10 -0.33 18.90
CA LEU A 102 9.92 -0.95 19.54
C LEU A 102 9.83 -2.45 19.29
N GLU A 103 10.72 -3.02 18.50
CA GLU A 103 10.74 -4.45 18.14
C GLU A 103 9.37 -5.00 17.73
N LEU A 104 8.61 -4.22 16.94
CA LEU A 104 7.22 -4.54 16.61
C LEU A 104 7.09 -5.86 15.83
N HIS A 105 7.93 -6.05 14.80
CA HIS A 105 7.87 -7.20 13.89
C HIS A 105 9.11 -8.07 13.93
N GLU A 106 10.23 -7.52 14.34
CA GLU A 106 11.54 -8.16 14.44
C GLU A 106 12.26 -7.59 15.64
N SER A 107 13.03 -8.43 16.34
CA SER A 107 13.90 -7.99 17.43
C SER A 107 15.07 -7.15 16.91
N ALA A 108 15.81 -6.51 17.80
CA ALA A 108 17.05 -5.79 17.45
C ALA A 108 18.08 -6.66 16.72
N ARG A 109 18.00 -7.99 16.87
CA ARG A 109 18.84 -8.98 16.19
C ARG A 109 18.25 -9.46 14.85
N GLY A 110 17.11 -8.91 14.42
CA GLY A 110 16.42 -9.35 13.20
C GLY A 110 15.65 -10.67 13.32
N GLU A 111 15.45 -11.15 14.54
CA GLU A 111 14.73 -12.40 14.80
C GLU A 111 13.24 -12.12 15.05
N LYS A 112 12.36 -12.81 14.35
CA LYS A 112 10.90 -12.66 14.54
C LYS A 112 10.41 -13.13 15.91
N ARG A 113 10.98 -14.18 16.45
CA ARG A 113 10.52 -14.85 17.69
C ARG A 113 10.60 -13.97 18.95
N HIS A 114 11.36 -12.91 18.94
CA HIS A 114 11.55 -12.00 20.07
C HIS A 114 10.88 -10.64 19.85
N SER A 115 10.01 -10.52 18.87
CA SER A 115 9.27 -9.29 18.57
C SER A 115 7.94 -9.23 19.33
N LEU A 116 7.38 -8.02 19.42
CA LEU A 116 6.05 -7.81 20.03
C LEU A 116 4.98 -8.68 19.36
N ILE A 117 5.00 -8.74 18.02
CA ILE A 117 4.02 -9.57 17.32
C ILE A 117 4.15 -11.06 17.65
N ALA A 118 5.35 -11.56 17.86
CA ALA A 118 5.54 -12.97 18.20
C ALA A 118 4.94 -13.34 19.56
N VAL A 119 4.89 -12.38 20.48
CA VAL A 119 4.25 -12.56 21.81
C VAL A 119 2.72 -12.48 21.71
N LEU A 120 2.21 -11.56 20.89
CA LEU A 120 0.78 -11.28 20.77
C LEU A 120 0.04 -12.19 19.79
N ASP A 121 0.73 -12.78 18.82
CA ASP A 121 0.08 -13.55 17.75
C ASP A 121 -0.37 -14.94 18.22
N GLN A 122 -1.60 -14.99 18.71
CA GLN A 122 -2.33 -16.22 19.06
C GLN A 122 -3.37 -16.59 17.99
N THR A 123 -3.29 -15.94 16.80
CA THR A 123 -4.28 -16.12 15.76
C THR A 123 -4.29 -17.55 15.21
N LYS A 124 -5.48 -18.03 14.84
CA LYS A 124 -5.68 -19.37 14.28
C LYS A 124 -5.77 -19.39 12.75
N THR A 125 -5.86 -18.21 12.13
CA THR A 125 -6.02 -18.10 10.69
C THR A 125 -4.98 -17.15 10.08
N PRO A 126 -4.55 -17.39 8.84
CA PRO A 126 -3.65 -16.47 8.14
C PRO A 126 -4.23 -15.06 7.98
N MET A 127 -5.56 -14.94 7.89
CA MET A 127 -6.26 -13.64 7.81
C MET A 127 -6.15 -12.87 9.13
N GLY A 128 -6.38 -13.54 10.26
CA GLY A 128 -6.21 -12.97 11.59
C GLY A 128 -4.76 -12.49 11.83
N ALA A 129 -3.78 -13.31 11.47
CA ALA A 129 -2.37 -12.95 11.58
C ALA A 129 -2.01 -11.71 10.74
N ARG A 130 -2.57 -11.59 9.51
CA ARG A 130 -2.37 -10.40 8.67
C ARG A 130 -3.02 -9.17 9.29
N LEU A 131 -4.23 -9.30 9.83
CA LEU A 131 -4.95 -8.21 10.48
C LEU A 131 -4.20 -7.71 11.72
N LEU A 132 -3.77 -8.61 12.60
CA LEU A 132 -2.98 -8.27 13.79
C LEU A 132 -1.69 -7.53 13.41
N ARG A 133 -0.96 -8.06 12.42
CA ARG A 133 0.26 -7.42 11.90
C ARG A 133 0.01 -6.01 11.38
N ARG A 134 -1.11 -5.81 10.66
CA ARG A 134 -1.51 -4.50 10.18
C ARG A 134 -1.83 -3.55 11.33
N TRP A 135 -2.56 -3.99 12.34
CA TRP A 135 -2.92 -3.16 13.50
C TRP A 135 -1.70 -2.71 14.30
N ILE A 136 -0.73 -3.60 14.51
CA ILE A 136 0.53 -3.26 15.19
C ILE A 136 1.38 -2.31 14.34
N GLY A 137 1.43 -2.53 13.02
CA GLY A 137 2.25 -1.72 12.11
C GLY A 137 1.66 -0.35 11.76
N GLN A 138 0.35 -0.17 11.97
CA GLN A 138 -0.40 1.05 11.66
C GLN A 138 -1.36 1.38 12.81
N PRO A 139 -0.86 1.86 13.97
CA PRO A 139 -1.70 2.23 15.09
C PRO A 139 -2.61 3.40 14.72
N LEU A 140 -3.87 3.35 15.16
CA LEU A 140 -4.84 4.41 14.94
C LEU A 140 -4.50 5.64 15.80
N LEU A 141 -4.77 6.83 15.26
CA LEU A 141 -4.76 8.11 16.00
C LEU A 141 -6.16 8.50 16.46
N ASP A 142 -7.19 8.08 15.74
CA ASP A 142 -8.57 8.37 16.03
C ASP A 142 -9.04 7.53 17.24
N LEU A 143 -9.44 8.23 18.31
CA LEU A 143 -9.87 7.60 19.55
C LEU A 143 -11.20 6.86 19.40
N ASP A 144 -12.15 7.41 18.65
CA ASP A 144 -13.47 6.80 18.48
C ASP A 144 -13.35 5.50 17.66
N ALA A 145 -12.49 5.51 16.61
CA ALA A 145 -12.18 4.32 15.84
C ALA A 145 -11.43 3.26 16.68
N LEU A 146 -10.60 3.69 17.63
CA LEU A 146 -9.90 2.80 18.55
C LEU A 146 -10.88 2.13 19.52
N ILE A 147 -11.76 2.90 20.13
CA ILE A 147 -12.81 2.43 21.04
C ILE A 147 -13.73 1.45 20.31
N SER A 148 -14.23 1.82 19.15
CA SER A 148 -15.08 0.93 18.33
C SER A 148 -14.40 -0.40 18.00
N ARG A 149 -13.09 -0.40 17.77
CA ARG A 149 -12.33 -1.64 17.57
C ARG A 149 -12.25 -2.48 18.83
N GLN A 150 -12.05 -1.85 19.98
CA GLN A 150 -12.02 -2.53 21.29
C GLN A 150 -13.39 -3.13 21.63
N ASP A 151 -14.46 -2.38 21.41
CA ASP A 151 -15.83 -2.85 21.63
C ASP A 151 -16.17 -4.06 20.75
N GLY A 152 -15.73 -4.02 19.49
CA GLY A 152 -15.88 -5.15 18.58
C GLY A 152 -15.12 -6.41 19.04
N VAL A 153 -13.93 -6.25 19.63
CA VAL A 153 -13.19 -7.36 20.23
C VAL A 153 -13.90 -7.87 21.48
N GLN A 154 -14.37 -6.95 22.35
CA GLN A 154 -15.06 -7.30 23.59
C GLN A 154 -16.33 -8.10 23.30
N SER A 155 -17.13 -7.71 22.31
CA SER A 155 -18.35 -8.44 21.95
C SER A 155 -18.09 -9.89 21.52
N LEU A 156 -16.91 -10.18 20.94
CA LEU A 156 -16.50 -11.54 20.56
C LEU A 156 -15.92 -12.36 21.71
N VAL A 157 -15.52 -11.71 22.80
CA VAL A 157 -15.01 -12.38 24.01
C VAL A 157 -16.15 -12.77 24.94
N ASP A 158 -17.23 -11.98 24.91
CA ASP A 158 -18.40 -12.15 25.77
C ASP A 158 -19.40 -13.19 25.23
N ASP A 159 -19.25 -13.60 23.95
CA ASP A 159 -20.01 -14.67 23.30
C ASP A 159 -19.37 -16.05 23.58
#